data_4651140a0f296eb3b7a8f697c24f3cfc
#
_entry.id   4651140a0f296eb3b7a8f697c24f3cfc
#
_cell.length_a   1.000
_cell.length_b   1.000
_cell.length_c   1.000
_cell.angle_alpha   90.00
_cell.angle_beta   90.00
_cell.angle_gamma   90.00
#
_symmetry.space_group_name_H-M   'P 1'
#
loop_
_entity.id
_entity.type
_entity.pdbx_description
1 polymer ?
#
loop_
_entity_poly.entity_id
_entity_poly.type
_entity_poly.pdbx_seq_one_letter_code
_entity_poly.pdbx_strand_id
1 'polypeptide(L)'
;SSRDTFKMLYENQINMIPKPFAVGLRLQHPQTLINLNQYKTLRPDLPPASYKLTYQTKAKRGVYSFCMCPGGYVVNSSSEEGMLAINGMSNHKRDSDNANSAIIVTITENDFGHHPLDGITFQRKLEKLAFEKGKGNIPVQLYKDYKENKISTEFGSIKPVFKGNYTFANLNEILPSYINDSLKEAIENFDTKIKGFAGDDTILAGVETRTSSPVRIIRDENFVSNIKGIYPCGEGAG
;
A
#
# COMPACT_ATOMS: atom_id res chain seq x y z
N SER A 1 2.48 13.64 -3.18
CA SER A 1 3.91 13.33 -3.23
C SER A 1 4.65 14.43 -3.97
N SER A 2 5.89 14.68 -3.58
CA SER A 2 6.70 15.80 -4.09
C SER A 2 7.49 15.42 -5.35
N ARG A 3 6.90 14.71 -6.30
CA ARG A 3 7.62 14.14 -7.46
C ARG A 3 8.21 15.21 -8.38
N ASP A 4 7.47 16.26 -8.63
CA ASP A 4 7.91 17.48 -9.33
C ASP A 4 9.00 18.23 -8.55
N THR A 5 8.86 18.32 -7.24
CA THR A 5 9.89 18.88 -6.36
C THR A 5 11.19 18.08 -6.42
N PHE A 6 11.14 16.73 -6.35
CA PHE A 6 12.35 15.92 -6.50
C PHE A 6 13.02 16.11 -7.87
N LYS A 7 12.23 16.20 -8.93
CA LYS A 7 12.75 16.49 -10.27
C LYS A 7 13.45 17.85 -10.31
N MET A 8 12.79 18.89 -9.81
CA MET A 8 13.34 20.26 -9.73
C MET A 8 14.64 20.28 -8.90
N LEU A 9 14.68 19.61 -7.74
CA LEU A 9 15.88 19.54 -6.92
C LEU A 9 17.02 18.81 -7.63
N TYR A 10 16.73 17.74 -8.35
CA TYR A 10 17.71 17.00 -9.12
C TYR A 10 18.29 17.84 -10.26
N GLU A 11 17.43 18.55 -11.02
CA GLU A 11 17.85 19.47 -12.09
C GLU A 11 18.71 20.65 -11.56
N ASN A 12 18.51 21.04 -10.29
CA ASN A 12 19.35 22.02 -9.60
C ASN A 12 20.52 21.40 -8.85
N GLN A 13 20.94 20.18 -9.22
CA GLN A 13 22.16 19.51 -8.74
C GLN A 13 22.20 19.27 -7.22
N ILE A 14 21.04 19.11 -6.58
CA ILE A 14 20.97 18.61 -5.21
C ILE A 14 21.32 17.11 -5.22
N ASN A 15 22.31 16.73 -4.40
CA ASN A 15 22.74 15.34 -4.30
C ASN A 15 21.62 14.47 -3.71
N MET A 16 21.24 13.44 -4.46
CA MET A 16 20.23 12.47 -4.02
C MET A 16 20.54 11.08 -4.54
N ILE A 17 20.03 10.08 -3.86
CA ILE A 17 20.18 8.67 -4.22
C ILE A 17 18.80 7.98 -4.24
N PRO A 18 18.66 6.86 -4.96
CA PRO A 18 17.47 6.02 -4.85
C PRO A 18 17.36 5.48 -3.42
N LYS A 19 16.13 5.33 -2.93
CA LYS A 19 15.84 4.81 -1.59
C LYS A 19 14.86 3.65 -1.69
N PRO A 20 15.11 2.51 -1.03
CA PRO A 20 14.16 1.43 -0.92
C PRO A 20 12.82 1.93 -0.34
N PHE A 21 11.73 1.41 -0.88
CA PHE A 21 10.37 1.69 -0.41
C PHE A 21 9.52 0.42 -0.51
N ALA A 22 8.21 0.52 -0.34
CA ALA A 22 7.36 -0.64 -0.45
C ALA A 22 6.10 -0.32 -1.26
N VAL A 23 5.57 -1.33 -1.94
CA VAL A 23 4.34 -1.24 -2.72
C VAL A 23 3.48 -2.47 -2.50
N GLY A 24 2.18 -2.35 -2.70
CA GLY A 24 1.28 -3.49 -2.55
C GLY A 24 -0.18 -3.14 -2.75
N LEU A 25 -1.01 -3.87 -2.04
CA LEU A 25 -2.47 -3.78 -2.10
C LEU A 25 -3.02 -3.42 -0.72
N ARG A 26 -4.21 -2.83 -0.68
CA ARG A 26 -4.94 -2.59 0.55
C ARG A 26 -6.04 -3.62 0.72
N LEU A 27 -6.09 -4.26 1.88
CA LEU A 27 -7.05 -5.29 2.23
C LEU A 27 -8.11 -4.73 3.16
N GLN A 28 -9.36 -5.16 2.97
CA GLN A 28 -10.48 -4.88 3.89
C GLN A 28 -10.98 -6.19 4.52
N HIS A 29 -11.20 -6.13 5.83
CA HIS A 29 -11.79 -7.19 6.64
C HIS A 29 -12.89 -6.58 7.51
N PRO A 30 -13.91 -7.34 7.93
CA PRO A 30 -14.84 -6.87 8.95
C PRO A 30 -14.07 -6.45 10.22
N GLN A 31 -14.37 -5.28 10.79
CA GLN A 31 -13.73 -4.85 12.02
C GLN A 31 -13.98 -5.85 13.16
N THR A 32 -15.13 -6.49 13.16
CA THR A 32 -15.49 -7.54 14.13
C THR A 32 -14.56 -8.75 14.07
N LEU A 33 -14.09 -9.15 12.87
CA LEU A 33 -13.09 -10.21 12.71
C LEU A 33 -11.80 -9.82 13.42
N ILE A 34 -11.34 -8.60 13.25
CA ILE A 34 -10.11 -8.11 13.88
C ILE A 34 -10.29 -8.01 15.40
N ASN A 35 -11.42 -7.46 15.86
CA ASN A 35 -11.73 -7.37 17.30
C ASN A 35 -11.72 -8.75 17.96
N LEU A 36 -12.39 -9.73 17.35
CA LEU A 36 -12.47 -11.09 17.87
C LEU A 36 -11.09 -11.76 17.96
N ASN A 37 -10.25 -11.57 16.93
CA ASN A 37 -8.90 -12.13 16.92
C ASN A 37 -8.00 -11.49 17.99
N GLN A 38 -8.11 -10.17 18.20
CA GLN A 38 -7.25 -9.44 19.14
C GLN A 38 -7.74 -9.57 20.59
N TYR A 39 -9.04 -9.37 20.82
CA TYR A 39 -9.62 -9.32 22.17
C TYR A 39 -10.19 -10.65 22.66
N LYS A 40 -10.38 -11.63 21.75
CA LYS A 40 -11.09 -12.90 22.01
C LYS A 40 -12.55 -12.68 22.49
N THR A 41 -13.10 -11.51 22.26
CA THR A 41 -14.46 -11.12 22.64
C THR A 41 -14.94 -9.99 21.72
N LEU A 42 -16.26 -9.81 21.63
CA LEU A 42 -16.92 -8.73 20.88
C LEU A 42 -17.59 -7.73 21.81
N ARG A 43 -16.95 -7.34 22.89
CA ARG A 43 -17.46 -6.35 23.83
C ARG A 43 -17.53 -4.95 23.19
N PRO A 44 -18.69 -4.26 23.27
CA PRO A 44 -18.90 -2.97 22.61
C PRO A 44 -18.16 -1.79 23.28
N ASP A 45 -17.70 -1.96 24.52
CA ASP A 45 -16.92 -0.96 25.27
C ASP A 45 -15.43 -0.95 24.92
N LEU A 46 -14.96 -1.94 24.16
CA LEU A 46 -13.58 -1.97 23.68
C LEU A 46 -13.42 -1.16 22.37
N PRO A 47 -12.31 -0.40 22.24
CA PRO A 47 -12.07 0.34 21.01
C PRO A 47 -11.85 -0.61 19.81
N PRO A 48 -12.12 -0.16 18.57
CA PRO A 48 -11.79 -0.95 17.39
C PRO A 48 -10.33 -1.39 17.37
N ALA A 49 -10.11 -2.71 17.32
CA ALA A 49 -8.78 -3.31 17.40
C ALA A 49 -7.94 -2.99 16.15
N SER A 50 -6.64 -2.87 16.36
CA SER A 50 -5.64 -2.73 15.31
C SER A 50 -4.67 -3.93 15.30
N TYR A 51 -3.88 -4.04 14.25
CA TYR A 51 -2.81 -5.05 14.16
C TYR A 51 -1.58 -4.51 13.45
N LYS A 52 -0.46 -5.16 13.69
CA LYS A 52 0.79 -4.98 12.96
C LYS A 52 1.36 -6.35 12.63
N LEU A 53 1.54 -6.63 11.34
CA LEU A 53 1.97 -7.92 10.82
C LEU A 53 3.25 -7.74 9.99
N THR A 54 4.16 -8.69 10.13
CA THR A 54 5.40 -8.75 9.35
C THR A 54 5.68 -10.20 8.99
N TYR A 55 6.23 -10.39 7.79
CA TYR A 55 6.63 -11.68 7.28
C TYR A 55 7.84 -11.55 6.35
N GLN A 56 8.75 -12.52 6.43
CA GLN A 56 9.85 -12.67 5.49
C GLN A 56 9.51 -13.84 4.56
N THR A 57 9.35 -13.56 3.25
CA THR A 57 9.03 -14.59 2.27
C THR A 57 10.19 -15.58 2.05
N LYS A 58 9.91 -16.74 1.44
CA LYS A 58 10.93 -17.70 1.02
C LYS A 58 11.95 -17.07 0.08
N ALA A 59 11.51 -16.12 -0.75
CA ALA A 59 12.37 -15.31 -1.61
C ALA A 59 13.13 -14.18 -0.87
N LYS A 60 13.10 -14.18 0.47
CA LYS A 60 13.75 -13.18 1.35
C LYS A 60 13.27 -11.74 1.15
N ARG A 61 12.02 -11.54 0.71
CA ARG A 61 11.40 -10.23 0.65
C ARG A 61 10.62 -9.95 1.93
N GLY A 62 10.80 -8.78 2.50
CA GLY A 62 9.99 -8.30 3.63
C GLY A 62 8.59 -7.93 3.15
N VAL A 63 7.57 -8.46 3.83
CA VAL A 63 6.16 -8.09 3.63
C VAL A 63 5.56 -7.69 4.96
N TYR A 64 4.83 -6.58 5.00
CA TYR A 64 4.27 -6.09 6.26
C TYR A 64 2.98 -5.30 6.07
N SER A 65 2.19 -5.22 7.15
CA SER A 65 1.04 -4.33 7.21
C SER A 65 1.48 -2.89 7.42
N PHE A 66 0.85 -1.95 6.71
CA PHE A 66 1.18 -0.54 6.80
C PHE A 66 -0.08 0.31 6.87
N CYS A 67 -0.03 1.40 7.66
CA CYS A 67 -1.16 2.32 7.84
C CYS A 67 -2.49 1.58 8.03
N MET A 68 -2.54 0.66 9.02
CA MET A 68 -3.76 -0.04 9.39
C MET A 68 -4.76 0.95 9.97
N CYS A 69 -5.98 0.94 9.42
CA CYS A 69 -7.07 1.85 9.73
C CYS A 69 -8.24 1.07 10.34
N PRO A 70 -8.39 1.04 11.67
CA PRO A 70 -9.54 0.44 12.33
C PRO A 70 -10.83 1.21 12.02
N GLY A 71 -11.94 0.50 11.78
CA GLY A 71 -13.24 1.12 11.49
C GLY A 71 -13.13 2.21 10.43
N GLY A 72 -12.49 1.89 9.31
CA GLY A 72 -12.10 2.85 8.29
C GLY A 72 -12.58 2.51 6.88
N TYR A 73 -12.05 3.20 5.91
CA TYR A 73 -12.39 3.06 4.50
C TYR A 73 -11.16 3.19 3.62
N VAL A 74 -11.23 2.64 2.41
CA VAL A 74 -10.23 2.83 1.37
C VAL A 74 -10.62 4.05 0.53
N VAL A 75 -9.65 4.88 0.18
CA VAL A 75 -9.88 6.12 -0.56
C VAL A 75 -8.97 6.19 -1.79
N ASN A 76 -9.51 6.74 -2.89
CA ASN A 76 -8.70 7.20 -4.00
C ASN A 76 -7.89 8.43 -3.55
N SER A 77 -6.57 8.29 -3.55
CA SER A 77 -5.62 9.35 -3.15
C SER A 77 -4.72 9.80 -4.31
N SER A 78 -5.19 9.61 -5.53
CA SER A 78 -4.48 10.03 -6.75
C SER A 78 -4.23 11.53 -6.76
N SER A 79 -3.08 11.93 -7.28
CA SER A 79 -2.67 13.34 -7.38
C SER A 79 -2.11 13.70 -8.76
N GLU A 80 -2.05 12.75 -9.68
CA GLU A 80 -1.61 12.95 -11.06
C GLU A 80 -2.71 12.43 -12.00
N GLU A 81 -2.96 13.14 -13.09
CA GLU A 81 -3.93 12.74 -14.11
C GLU A 81 -3.53 11.41 -14.77
N GLY A 82 -4.50 10.55 -15.02
CA GLY A 82 -4.25 9.23 -15.62
C GLY A 82 -3.50 8.24 -14.71
N MET A 83 -3.34 8.55 -13.43
CA MET A 83 -2.71 7.72 -12.43
C MET A 83 -3.71 7.38 -11.32
N LEU A 84 -3.58 6.19 -10.72
CA LEU A 84 -4.41 5.80 -9.60
C LEU A 84 -3.57 5.23 -8.47
N ALA A 85 -3.67 5.87 -7.32
CA ALA A 85 -3.13 5.40 -6.06
C ALA A 85 -4.21 5.43 -4.99
N ILE A 86 -4.15 4.49 -4.06
CA ILE A 86 -5.10 4.41 -2.95
C ILE A 86 -4.40 4.64 -1.61
N ASN A 87 -5.19 4.95 -0.60
CA ASN A 87 -4.79 4.98 0.80
C ASN A 87 -5.97 4.53 1.67
N GLY A 88 -5.74 4.35 2.96
CA GLY A 88 -6.78 4.09 3.94
C GLY A 88 -6.92 5.24 4.92
N MET A 89 -8.12 5.40 5.43
CA MET A 89 -8.45 6.39 6.45
C MET A 89 -9.45 5.84 7.45
N SER A 90 -9.43 6.36 8.67
CA SER A 90 -10.48 6.13 9.67
C SER A 90 -11.17 7.45 9.99
N ASN A 91 -12.47 7.40 10.22
CA ASN A 91 -13.17 8.49 10.89
C ASN A 91 -12.65 8.63 12.33
N HIS A 92 -12.85 9.78 12.96
CA HIS A 92 -12.48 9.98 14.36
C HIS A 92 -13.06 8.90 15.29
N LYS A 93 -14.32 8.53 15.06
CA LYS A 93 -15.00 7.48 15.84
C LYS A 93 -14.56 6.05 15.53
N ARG A 94 -13.90 5.82 14.39
CA ARG A 94 -13.48 4.49 13.91
C ARG A 94 -14.66 3.51 13.84
N ASP A 95 -15.80 3.97 13.36
CA ASP A 95 -17.09 3.31 13.44
C ASP A 95 -17.58 2.74 12.09
N SER A 96 -16.73 2.68 11.08
CA SER A 96 -17.05 1.96 9.84
C SER A 96 -16.98 0.44 10.05
N ASP A 97 -17.75 -0.30 9.24
CA ASP A 97 -17.88 -1.76 9.36
C ASP A 97 -16.56 -2.51 9.16
N ASN A 98 -15.64 -1.95 8.36
CA ASN A 98 -14.39 -2.62 8.01
C ASN A 98 -13.17 -1.97 8.66
N ALA A 99 -12.22 -2.82 9.02
CA ALA A 99 -10.81 -2.47 9.14
C ALA A 99 -10.14 -2.55 7.77
N ASN A 100 -9.14 -1.72 7.49
CA ASN A 100 -8.32 -1.88 6.30
C ASN A 100 -6.83 -1.64 6.60
N SER A 101 -5.96 -2.26 5.82
CA SER A 101 -4.51 -2.06 5.91
C SER A 101 -3.88 -2.30 4.54
N ALA A 102 -2.86 -1.53 4.21
CA ALA A 102 -1.96 -1.92 3.13
C ALA A 102 -1.15 -3.15 3.58
N ILE A 103 -0.99 -4.09 2.67
CA ILE A 103 -0.01 -5.18 2.75
C ILE A 103 0.98 -4.92 1.62
N ILE A 104 2.22 -4.62 2.01
CA ILE A 104 3.23 -4.06 1.12
C ILE A 104 4.51 -4.87 1.16
N VAL A 105 5.16 -4.95 0.00
CA VAL A 105 6.40 -5.68 -0.25
C VAL A 105 7.53 -4.68 -0.41
N THR A 106 8.62 -4.89 0.31
CA THR A 106 9.84 -4.08 0.16
C THR A 106 10.44 -4.28 -1.22
N ILE A 107 10.76 -3.18 -1.88
CA ILE A 107 11.49 -3.13 -3.15
C ILE A 107 12.71 -2.23 -3.00
N THR A 108 13.72 -2.53 -3.80
CA THR A 108 15.02 -1.86 -3.77
C THR A 108 15.41 -1.37 -5.15
N GLU A 109 16.53 -0.68 -5.26
CA GLU A 109 17.13 -0.24 -6.52
C GLU A 109 17.39 -1.38 -7.51
N ASN A 110 17.51 -2.62 -7.05
CA ASN A 110 17.61 -3.79 -7.93
C ASN A 110 16.28 -4.09 -8.65
N ASP A 111 15.15 -3.61 -8.12
CA ASP A 111 13.82 -3.79 -8.70
C ASP A 111 13.43 -2.64 -9.63
N PHE A 112 13.85 -1.42 -9.35
CA PHE A 112 13.36 -0.22 -10.05
C PHE A 112 14.46 0.60 -10.77
N GLY A 113 15.75 0.38 -10.48
CA GLY A 113 16.89 1.08 -11.09
C GLY A 113 17.70 1.91 -10.11
N HIS A 114 18.89 2.33 -10.55
CA HIS A 114 19.88 3.01 -9.70
C HIS A 114 19.89 4.53 -9.85
N HIS A 115 19.14 5.09 -10.80
CA HIS A 115 19.01 6.54 -10.91
C HIS A 115 18.12 7.09 -9.76
N PRO A 116 18.44 8.25 -9.17
CA PRO A 116 17.69 8.79 -8.04
C PRO A 116 16.18 8.89 -8.23
N LEU A 117 15.71 9.10 -9.46
CA LEU A 117 14.30 9.25 -9.79
C LEU A 117 13.62 7.96 -10.31
N ASP A 118 14.34 6.84 -10.44
CA ASP A 118 13.80 5.59 -10.99
C ASP A 118 12.65 5.02 -10.15
N GLY A 119 12.74 5.16 -8.81
CA GLY A 119 11.65 4.76 -7.92
C GLY A 119 10.35 5.51 -8.19
N ILE A 120 10.41 6.80 -8.58
CA ILE A 120 9.23 7.59 -8.99
C ILE A 120 8.66 7.03 -10.29
N THR A 121 9.52 6.69 -11.26
CA THR A 121 9.11 6.09 -12.54
C THR A 121 8.42 4.76 -12.31
N PHE A 122 8.96 3.93 -11.41
CA PHE A 122 8.36 2.66 -11.01
C PHE A 122 6.96 2.86 -10.39
N GLN A 123 6.82 3.79 -9.44
CA GLN A 123 5.52 4.11 -8.83
C GLN A 123 4.49 4.54 -9.91
N ARG A 124 4.88 5.45 -10.81
CA ARG A 124 4.00 5.92 -11.90
C ARG A 124 3.57 4.80 -12.84
N LYS A 125 4.46 3.86 -13.15
CA LYS A 125 4.12 2.68 -13.96
C LYS A 125 2.99 1.87 -13.31
N LEU A 126 3.08 1.60 -12.03
CA LEU A 126 2.04 0.85 -11.29
C LEU A 126 0.74 1.64 -11.18
N GLU A 127 0.82 2.93 -10.89
CA GLU A 127 -0.35 3.82 -10.78
C GLU A 127 -1.07 3.97 -12.12
N LYS A 128 -0.33 4.03 -13.24
CA LYS A 128 -0.89 4.05 -14.60
C LYS A 128 -1.62 2.75 -14.90
N LEU A 129 -1.01 1.59 -14.64
CA LEU A 129 -1.65 0.28 -14.82
C LEU A 129 -2.92 0.17 -13.96
N ALA A 130 -2.88 0.64 -12.71
CA ALA A 130 -4.06 0.66 -11.85
C ALA A 130 -5.18 1.53 -12.42
N PHE A 131 -4.86 2.71 -12.96
CA PHE A 131 -5.82 3.58 -13.61
C PHE A 131 -6.43 2.91 -14.86
N GLU A 132 -5.63 2.32 -15.72
CA GLU A 132 -6.07 1.65 -16.95
C GLU A 132 -6.96 0.44 -16.63
N LYS A 133 -6.52 -0.45 -15.73
CA LYS A 133 -7.26 -1.66 -15.35
C LYS A 133 -8.54 -1.34 -14.56
N GLY A 134 -8.51 -0.30 -13.73
CA GLY A 134 -9.66 0.20 -13.00
C GLY A 134 -10.59 1.11 -13.84
N LYS A 135 -10.22 1.42 -15.09
CA LYS A 135 -10.98 2.36 -15.95
C LYS A 135 -11.21 3.70 -15.25
N GLY A 136 -10.18 4.21 -14.57
CA GLY A 136 -10.23 5.44 -13.78
C GLY A 136 -10.81 5.29 -12.37
N ASN A 137 -11.33 4.12 -12.01
CA ASN A 137 -11.86 3.80 -10.69
C ASN A 137 -10.88 2.93 -9.89
N ILE A 138 -11.11 2.78 -8.59
CA ILE A 138 -10.30 1.89 -7.73
C ILE A 138 -10.43 0.45 -8.25
N PRO A 139 -9.35 -0.21 -8.73
CA PRO A 139 -9.40 -1.61 -9.09
C PRO A 139 -9.53 -2.49 -7.85
N VAL A 140 -10.49 -3.40 -7.85
CA VAL A 140 -10.81 -4.29 -6.73
C VAL A 140 -10.92 -5.74 -7.16
N GLN A 141 -10.60 -6.65 -6.24
CA GLN A 141 -10.68 -8.09 -6.46
C GLN A 141 -10.89 -8.81 -5.11
N LEU A 142 -11.59 -9.93 -5.09
CA LEU A 142 -11.66 -10.80 -3.93
C LEU A 142 -10.39 -11.65 -3.83
N TYR A 143 -9.98 -11.98 -2.61
CA TYR A 143 -8.75 -12.75 -2.40
C TYR A 143 -8.78 -14.13 -3.06
N LYS A 144 -9.93 -14.84 -3.06
CA LYS A 144 -10.08 -16.11 -3.78
C LYS A 144 -9.70 -15.98 -5.27
N ASP A 145 -10.25 -14.95 -5.92
CA ASP A 145 -10.04 -14.72 -7.35
C ASP A 145 -8.62 -14.20 -7.65
N TYR A 146 -8.04 -13.40 -6.72
CA TYR A 146 -6.65 -12.96 -6.80
C TYR A 146 -5.67 -14.15 -6.75
N LYS A 147 -5.93 -15.14 -5.88
CA LYS A 147 -5.14 -16.39 -5.85
C LYS A 147 -5.19 -17.12 -7.18
N GLU A 148 -6.37 -17.21 -7.77
CA GLU A 148 -6.63 -17.94 -9.01
C GLU A 148 -6.37 -17.13 -10.29
N ASN A 149 -5.94 -15.88 -10.16
CA ASN A 149 -5.70 -14.97 -11.29
C ASN A 149 -6.96 -14.73 -12.16
N LYS A 150 -8.12 -14.60 -11.51
CA LYS A 150 -9.44 -14.39 -12.14
C LYS A 150 -10.03 -13.04 -11.73
N ILE A 151 -10.78 -12.40 -12.60
CA ILE A 151 -11.53 -11.18 -12.25
C ILE A 151 -12.75 -11.56 -11.42
N SER A 152 -12.95 -10.88 -10.28
CA SER A 152 -14.19 -11.00 -9.49
C SER A 152 -15.36 -10.34 -10.22
N THR A 153 -16.55 -10.85 -10.02
CA THR A 153 -17.77 -10.33 -10.65
C THR A 153 -18.73 -9.68 -9.64
N GLU A 154 -18.60 -10.06 -8.37
CA GLU A 154 -19.44 -9.56 -7.27
C GLU A 154 -18.68 -9.66 -5.94
N PHE A 155 -19.14 -8.93 -4.93
CA PHE A 155 -18.62 -9.09 -3.57
C PHE A 155 -19.28 -10.28 -2.88
N GLY A 156 -18.56 -10.89 -1.94
CA GLY A 156 -19.09 -11.93 -1.07
C GLY A 156 -19.80 -11.36 0.17
N SER A 157 -19.54 -11.97 1.30
CA SER A 157 -20.17 -11.60 2.59
C SER A 157 -19.68 -10.25 3.15
N ILE A 158 -18.51 -9.77 2.72
CA ILE A 158 -17.93 -8.51 3.19
C ILE A 158 -18.45 -7.36 2.33
N LYS A 159 -19.17 -6.41 2.94
CA LYS A 159 -19.58 -5.18 2.27
C LYS A 159 -18.37 -4.27 2.06
N PRO A 160 -18.15 -3.76 0.84
CA PRO A 160 -17.03 -2.86 0.59
C PRO A 160 -17.25 -1.49 1.23
N VAL A 161 -16.18 -0.88 1.76
CA VAL A 161 -16.19 0.48 2.29
C VAL A 161 -15.14 1.31 1.56
N PHE A 162 -15.57 2.05 0.53
CA PHE A 162 -14.73 2.91 -0.28
C PHE A 162 -15.21 4.37 -0.27
N LYS A 163 -14.27 5.30 -0.38
CA LYS A 163 -14.54 6.67 -0.83
C LYS A 163 -13.94 6.83 -2.23
N GLY A 164 -14.80 6.85 -3.21
CA GLY A 164 -14.52 6.80 -4.65
C GLY A 164 -15.19 5.58 -5.30
N ASN A 165 -15.34 5.65 -6.62
CA ASN A 165 -15.87 4.52 -7.39
C ASN A 165 -14.85 3.40 -7.49
N TYR A 166 -15.31 2.18 -7.66
CA TYR A 166 -14.49 0.99 -7.86
C TYR A 166 -14.88 0.22 -9.12
N THR A 167 -13.98 -0.62 -9.59
CA THR A 167 -14.20 -1.52 -10.74
C THR A 167 -13.51 -2.84 -10.45
N PHE A 168 -14.21 -3.95 -10.69
CA PHE A 168 -13.57 -5.28 -10.62
C PHE A 168 -12.51 -5.40 -11.71
N ALA A 169 -11.29 -5.75 -11.30
CA ALA A 169 -10.13 -5.90 -12.18
C ALA A 169 -9.19 -6.98 -11.64
N ASN A 170 -8.35 -7.53 -12.50
CA ASN A 170 -7.33 -8.48 -12.08
C ASN A 170 -6.10 -7.72 -11.55
N LEU A 171 -5.92 -7.69 -10.25
CA LEU A 171 -4.81 -7.00 -9.59
C LEU A 171 -3.44 -7.64 -9.88
N ASN A 172 -3.41 -8.93 -10.30
CA ASN A 172 -2.17 -9.56 -10.73
C ASN A 172 -1.58 -8.91 -12.00
N GLU A 173 -2.39 -8.21 -12.79
CA GLU A 173 -1.93 -7.50 -13.98
C GLU A 173 -1.38 -6.09 -13.70
N ILE A 174 -1.50 -5.60 -12.46
CA ILE A 174 -1.02 -4.28 -12.04
C ILE A 174 0.37 -4.38 -11.43
N LEU A 175 0.58 -5.36 -10.56
CA LEU A 175 1.83 -5.57 -9.87
C LEU A 175 2.70 -6.62 -10.59
N PRO A 176 4.04 -6.48 -10.57
CA PRO A 176 4.95 -7.52 -11.01
C PRO A 176 4.70 -8.87 -10.31
N SER A 177 4.93 -9.97 -11.00
CA SER A 177 4.66 -11.33 -10.48
C SER A 177 5.32 -11.61 -9.13
N TYR A 178 6.59 -11.23 -8.96
CA TYR A 178 7.32 -11.43 -7.70
C TYR A 178 6.72 -10.67 -6.51
N ILE A 179 6.04 -9.56 -6.76
CA ILE A 179 5.28 -8.83 -5.72
C ILE A 179 3.98 -9.56 -5.43
N ASN A 180 3.23 -9.96 -6.47
CA ASN A 180 2.00 -10.75 -6.29
C ASN A 180 2.26 -12.04 -5.51
N ASP A 181 3.31 -12.78 -5.86
CA ASP A 181 3.68 -14.03 -5.18
C ASP A 181 4.04 -13.79 -3.71
N SER A 182 4.80 -12.71 -3.44
CA SER A 182 5.16 -12.28 -2.08
C SER A 182 3.92 -11.91 -1.25
N LEU A 183 2.96 -11.21 -1.85
CA LEU A 183 1.69 -10.84 -1.20
C LEU A 183 0.87 -12.08 -0.88
N LYS A 184 0.69 -13.00 -1.83
CA LYS A 184 -0.06 -14.25 -1.62
C LYS A 184 0.56 -15.07 -0.48
N GLU A 185 1.88 -15.30 -0.50
CA GLU A 185 2.60 -16.02 0.54
C GLU A 185 2.42 -15.37 1.93
N ALA A 186 2.53 -14.05 2.00
CA ALA A 186 2.40 -13.33 3.26
C ALA A 186 0.96 -13.31 3.79
N ILE A 187 -0.05 -13.15 2.94
CA ILE A 187 -1.46 -13.15 3.35
C ILE A 187 -1.85 -14.50 3.94
N GLU A 188 -1.41 -15.61 3.32
CA GLU A 188 -1.61 -16.95 3.88
C GLU A 188 -0.89 -17.13 5.23
N ASN A 189 0.32 -16.61 5.39
CA ASN A 189 1.01 -16.63 6.68
C ASN A 189 0.27 -15.77 7.73
N PHE A 190 -0.26 -14.62 7.35
CA PHE A 190 -0.99 -13.76 8.28
C PHE A 190 -2.28 -14.37 8.80
N ASP A 191 -2.90 -15.29 8.04
CA ASP A 191 -4.06 -16.07 8.51
C ASP A 191 -3.73 -16.93 9.73
N THR A 192 -2.48 -17.37 9.88
CA THR A 192 -2.05 -18.12 11.08
C THR A 192 -2.04 -17.24 12.34
N LYS A 193 -1.91 -15.92 12.18
CA LYS A 193 -1.87 -14.94 13.28
C LYS A 193 -3.23 -14.30 13.53
N ILE A 194 -3.97 -14.02 12.48
CA ILE A 194 -5.33 -13.46 12.51
C ILE A 194 -6.21 -14.38 11.68
N LYS A 195 -6.93 -15.27 12.34
CA LYS A 195 -7.77 -16.27 11.67
C LYS A 195 -8.86 -15.61 10.82
N GLY A 196 -8.92 -15.97 9.54
CA GLY A 196 -9.81 -15.38 8.54
C GLY A 196 -9.17 -14.22 7.76
N PHE A 197 -7.88 -13.94 7.97
CA PHE A 197 -7.16 -12.88 7.23
C PHE A 197 -7.07 -13.20 5.73
N ALA A 198 -6.82 -14.49 5.38
CA ALA A 198 -6.81 -15.00 4.01
C ALA A 198 -8.19 -15.54 3.57
N GLY A 199 -9.27 -14.98 4.11
CA GLY A 199 -10.63 -15.38 3.76
C GLY A 199 -10.92 -15.15 2.28
N ASP A 200 -11.69 -16.04 1.66
CA ASP A 200 -12.02 -15.97 0.24
C ASP A 200 -12.69 -14.64 -0.16
N ASP A 201 -13.51 -14.08 0.73
CA ASP A 201 -14.24 -12.83 0.55
C ASP A 201 -13.43 -11.58 0.95
N THR A 202 -12.19 -11.72 1.44
CA THR A 202 -11.32 -10.56 1.75
C THR A 202 -11.19 -9.68 0.51
N ILE A 203 -11.48 -8.38 0.66
CA ILE A 203 -11.49 -7.44 -0.44
C ILE A 203 -10.10 -6.84 -0.60
N LEU A 204 -9.52 -6.96 -1.78
CA LEU A 204 -8.26 -6.34 -2.18
C LEU A 204 -8.54 -5.15 -3.08
N ALA A 205 -7.78 -4.08 -2.88
CA ALA A 205 -7.81 -2.89 -3.72
C ALA A 205 -6.39 -2.45 -4.08
N GLY A 206 -6.20 -1.91 -5.27
CA GLY A 206 -4.89 -1.47 -5.77
C GLY A 206 -4.91 -0.01 -6.23
N VAL A 207 -3.77 0.63 -6.26
CA VAL A 207 -2.45 0.17 -5.81
C VAL A 207 -1.94 1.11 -4.71
N GLU A 208 -1.33 0.57 -3.67
CA GLU A 208 -0.65 1.34 -2.62
C GLU A 208 0.83 1.48 -3.01
N THR A 209 1.24 2.67 -3.46
CA THR A 209 2.60 2.93 -3.96
C THR A 209 3.33 4.00 -3.17
N ARG A 210 2.62 4.76 -2.33
CA ARG A 210 3.15 5.95 -1.67
C ARG A 210 3.34 5.75 -0.18
N THR A 211 4.06 4.68 0.18
CA THR A 211 4.30 4.29 1.57
C THR A 211 5.43 5.08 2.22
N SER A 212 6.47 5.40 1.44
CA SER A 212 7.60 6.22 1.86
C SER A 212 8.25 6.89 0.64
N SER A 213 9.19 7.80 0.88
CA SER A 213 9.92 8.47 -0.21
C SER A 213 10.78 7.47 -0.99
N PRO A 214 10.70 7.43 -2.34
CA PRO A 214 11.59 6.63 -3.17
C PRO A 214 12.96 7.30 -3.42
N VAL A 215 13.16 8.48 -2.87
CA VAL A 215 14.37 9.31 -3.02
C VAL A 215 14.89 9.69 -1.65
N ARG A 216 16.21 9.66 -1.49
CA ARG A 216 16.90 10.23 -0.35
C ARG A 216 17.78 11.39 -0.81
N ILE A 217 17.53 12.57 -0.26
CA ILE A 217 18.38 13.76 -0.41
C ILE A 217 19.52 13.64 0.58
N ILE A 218 20.76 13.69 0.08
CA ILE A 218 21.96 13.54 0.90
C ILE A 218 22.18 14.83 1.70
N ARG A 219 22.55 14.68 2.96
CA ARG A 219 22.94 15.77 3.87
C ARG A 219 24.13 15.33 4.74
N ASP A 220 24.93 16.28 5.16
CA ASP A 220 26.07 16.08 6.04
C ASP A 220 25.64 15.93 7.52
N GLU A 221 26.62 15.87 8.42
CA GLU A 221 26.41 15.81 9.87
C GLU A 221 25.73 17.05 10.48
N ASN A 222 25.82 18.20 9.79
CA ASN A 222 25.16 19.45 10.15
C ASN A 222 23.77 19.60 9.50
N PHE A 223 23.26 18.51 8.89
CA PHE A 223 21.99 18.45 8.17
C PHE A 223 21.91 19.33 6.92
N VAL A 224 23.05 19.79 6.37
CA VAL A 224 23.11 20.63 5.18
C VAL A 224 23.31 19.74 3.94
N SER A 225 22.61 20.06 2.85
CA SER A 225 22.84 19.42 1.55
C SER A 225 24.18 19.88 0.95
N ASN A 226 24.52 19.39 -0.23
CA ASN A 226 25.67 19.90 -0.99
C ASN A 226 25.55 21.39 -1.39
N ILE A 227 24.35 21.98 -1.26
CA ILE A 227 24.13 23.42 -1.47
C ILE A 227 23.92 24.09 -0.12
N LYS A 228 24.80 25.04 0.22
CA LYS A 228 24.76 25.77 1.49
C LYS A 228 23.42 26.49 1.69
N GLY A 229 22.86 26.35 2.88
CA GLY A 229 21.57 26.97 3.25
C GLY A 229 20.35 26.11 2.95
N ILE A 230 20.52 24.92 2.33
CA ILE A 230 19.43 23.94 2.11
C ILE A 230 19.56 22.80 3.11
N TYR A 231 18.54 22.63 3.94
CA TYR A 231 18.46 21.64 5.03
C TYR A 231 17.37 20.61 4.72
N PRO A 232 17.69 19.48 4.05
CA PRO A 232 16.71 18.44 3.79
C PRO A 232 16.15 17.85 5.09
N CYS A 233 14.83 17.72 5.18
CA CYS A 233 14.15 17.12 6.31
C CYS A 233 12.93 16.26 5.85
N GLY A 234 12.37 15.50 6.78
CA GLY A 234 11.26 14.59 6.50
C GLY A 234 11.69 13.30 5.81
N GLU A 235 10.73 12.56 5.22
CA GLU A 235 10.98 11.23 4.65
C GLU A 235 12.01 11.20 3.51
N GLY A 236 12.12 12.27 2.76
CA GLY A 236 13.08 12.39 1.66
C GLY A 236 14.53 12.68 2.12
N ALA A 237 14.79 12.80 3.41
CA ALA A 237 16.12 13.07 3.98
C ALA A 237 16.57 12.00 4.99
N GLY A 238 15.70 11.05 5.30
CA GLY A 238 15.94 10.01 6.31
C GLY A 238 16.17 8.61 5.75
#